data_6fd3d5d422fc336beb5715126a1a6043
#
_entry.id   6fd3d5d422fc336beb5715126a1a6043
#
_cell.length_a   1.000
_cell.length_b   1.000
_cell.length_c   1.000
_cell.angle_alpha   90.00
_cell.angle_beta   90.00
_cell.angle_gamma   90.00
#
_symmetry.space_group_name_H-M   'P 1'
#
loop_
_entity.id
_entity.type
_entity.pdbx_description
1 polymer ?
#
loop_
_entity_poly.entity_id
_entity_poly.type
_entity_poly.pdbx_seq_one_letter_code
_entity_poly.pdbx_strand_id
1 'polypeptide(L)'
;MKLGDLEFHILNDGTFRLDGGAMFGVIPRPMWSRVAPPDERNRIVMAMNSLLIRTGGKTILVETGAGDKWDDKRRDIYAFEGQPRLPEQLAARGVRPEDVDIVVNTHLHFDHCGWNTRRVDGRAVPMFPNARYVVQRRELEHAHNPSERDHASY
;
A
#
# COMPACT_ATOMS: atom_id res chain seq x y z
N MET A 1 7.13 -16.72 8.69
CA MET A 1 7.52 -16.80 10.14
C MET A 1 6.35 -17.35 10.92
N LYS A 2 6.60 -17.99 12.07
CA LYS A 2 5.54 -18.52 12.96
C LYS A 2 5.75 -18.06 14.40
N LEU A 3 4.64 -17.76 15.07
CA LEU A 3 4.61 -17.41 16.50
C LEU A 3 3.38 -18.10 17.11
N GLY A 4 3.56 -19.26 17.74
CA GLY A 4 2.44 -20.12 18.13
C GLY A 4 1.64 -20.56 16.90
N ASP A 5 0.34 -20.36 16.94
CA ASP A 5 -0.59 -20.67 15.82
C ASP A 5 -0.65 -19.56 14.76
N LEU A 6 0.08 -18.48 14.95
CA LEU A 6 0.12 -17.36 14.01
C LEU A 6 1.24 -17.59 13.00
N GLU A 7 0.88 -17.63 11.72
CA GLU A 7 1.80 -17.59 10.58
C GLU A 7 1.70 -16.23 9.92
N PHE A 8 2.84 -15.59 9.63
CA PHE A 8 2.86 -14.30 8.96
C PHE A 8 4.00 -14.15 7.95
N HIS A 9 3.74 -13.34 6.91
CA HIS A 9 4.66 -13.04 5.82
C HIS A 9 4.59 -11.56 5.46
N ILE A 10 5.75 -10.94 5.28
CA ILE A 10 5.83 -9.63 4.64
C ILE A 10 5.79 -9.86 3.13
N LEU A 11 4.88 -9.17 2.47
CA LEU A 11 4.74 -9.09 1.02
C LEU A 11 5.17 -7.70 0.58
N ASN A 12 5.79 -7.60 -0.59
CA ASN A 12 6.21 -6.31 -1.13
C ASN A 12 5.56 -6.07 -2.49
N ASP A 13 4.80 -5.00 -2.63
CA ASP A 13 4.10 -4.60 -3.87
C ASP A 13 4.99 -3.75 -4.80
N GLY A 14 6.28 -3.66 -4.52
CA GLY A 14 7.23 -2.85 -5.26
C GLY A 14 7.69 -1.62 -4.48
N THR A 15 8.29 -0.68 -5.19
CA THR A 15 8.76 0.59 -4.64
C THR A 15 8.18 1.76 -5.41
N PHE A 16 8.18 2.90 -4.80
CA PHE A 16 7.81 4.19 -5.38
C PHE A 16 8.66 5.30 -4.76
N ARG A 17 8.52 6.53 -5.24
CA ARG A 17 9.30 7.66 -4.74
C ARG A 17 8.40 8.80 -4.32
N LEU A 18 8.75 9.41 -3.19
CA LEU A 18 8.15 10.63 -2.68
C LEU A 18 9.21 11.66 -2.33
N ASP A 19 8.83 12.94 -2.32
CA ASP A 19 9.71 14.03 -1.91
C ASP A 19 10.27 13.78 -0.50
N GLY A 20 11.60 13.78 -0.38
CA GLY A 20 12.27 13.50 0.89
C GLY A 20 12.00 14.57 1.95
N GLY A 21 11.78 15.83 1.54
CA GLY A 21 11.40 16.89 2.46
C GLY A 21 10.02 16.67 3.07
N ALA A 22 9.06 16.21 2.26
CA ALA A 22 7.73 15.85 2.76
C ALA A 22 7.78 14.68 3.76
N MET A 23 8.65 13.68 3.49
CA MET A 23 8.78 12.50 4.36
C MET A 23 9.52 12.79 5.66
N PHE A 24 10.59 13.59 5.60
CA PHE A 24 11.42 13.89 6.77
C PHE A 24 10.99 15.14 7.53
N GLY A 25 10.08 15.94 6.96
CA GLY A 25 9.51 17.11 7.60
C GLY A 25 10.58 18.14 7.99
N VAL A 26 10.68 18.40 9.29
CA VAL A 26 11.60 19.41 9.84
C VAL A 26 13.07 18.97 9.87
N ILE A 27 13.37 17.72 9.57
CA ILE A 27 14.76 17.23 9.55
C ILE A 27 15.49 17.83 8.34
N PRO A 28 16.64 18.51 8.53
CA PRO A 28 17.38 19.10 7.42
C PRO A 28 17.88 18.09 6.38
N ARG A 29 17.75 18.43 5.09
CA ARG A 29 18.20 17.58 3.97
C ARG A 29 19.63 17.03 4.13
N PRO A 30 20.65 17.81 4.56
CA PRO A 30 22.00 17.26 4.76
C PRO A 30 22.09 16.10 5.78
N MET A 31 21.09 15.96 6.64
CA MET A 31 21.02 14.87 7.61
C MET A 31 20.34 13.64 7.01
N TRP A 32 19.12 13.78 6.50
CA TRP A 32 18.36 12.64 6.01
C TRP A 32 18.90 12.10 4.67
N SER A 33 19.48 12.92 3.79
CA SER A 33 20.01 12.46 2.51
C SER A 33 21.21 11.50 2.63
N ARG A 34 21.81 11.40 3.81
CA ARG A 34 22.86 10.41 4.08
C ARG A 34 22.33 8.99 4.25
N VAL A 35 21.11 8.85 4.75
CA VAL A 35 20.45 7.56 5.01
C VAL A 35 19.42 7.21 3.96
N ALA A 36 18.85 8.21 3.30
CA ALA A 36 17.88 8.07 2.21
C ALA A 36 18.28 9.00 1.05
N PRO A 37 19.26 8.61 0.20
CA PRO A 37 19.73 9.42 -0.91
C PRO A 37 18.58 9.76 -1.88
N PRO A 38 18.30 11.06 -2.14
CA PRO A 38 17.26 11.45 -3.07
C PRO A 38 17.74 11.39 -4.52
N ASP A 39 16.78 11.28 -5.44
CA ASP A 39 17.02 11.50 -6.86
C ASP A 39 17.10 13.02 -7.20
N GLU A 40 17.25 13.33 -8.51
CA GLU A 40 17.34 14.71 -9.00
C GLU A 40 16.08 15.55 -8.71
N ARG A 41 14.91 14.89 -8.53
CA ARG A 41 13.65 15.52 -8.14
C ARG A 41 13.44 15.56 -6.61
N ASN A 42 14.47 15.34 -5.81
CA ASN A 42 14.44 15.28 -4.34
C ASN A 42 13.59 14.15 -3.77
N ARG A 43 13.30 13.10 -4.57
CA ARG A 43 12.44 11.98 -4.15
C ARG A 43 13.30 10.84 -3.58
N ILE A 44 12.86 10.26 -2.48
CA ILE A 44 13.46 9.07 -1.85
C ILE A 44 12.67 7.81 -2.21
N VAL A 45 13.34 6.66 -2.16
CA VAL A 45 12.70 5.36 -2.39
C VAL A 45 11.90 4.95 -1.17
N MET A 46 10.66 4.54 -1.40
CA MET A 46 9.72 4.00 -0.41
C MET A 46 9.29 2.59 -0.83
N ALA A 47 9.19 1.67 0.12
CA ALA A 47 8.73 0.30 -0.12
C ALA A 47 7.27 0.14 0.30
N MET A 48 6.48 -0.55 -0.53
CA MET A 48 5.09 -0.86 -0.23
C MET A 48 5.00 -2.27 0.36
N ASN A 49 5.06 -2.35 1.68
CA ASN A 49 5.01 -3.62 2.39
C ASN A 49 3.60 -3.90 2.93
N SER A 50 3.10 -5.09 2.65
CA SER A 50 1.86 -5.63 3.21
C SER A 50 2.16 -6.79 4.14
N LEU A 51 1.31 -7.04 5.12
CA LEU A 51 1.47 -8.16 6.05
C LEU A 51 0.35 -9.17 5.84
N LEU A 52 0.70 -10.36 5.40
CA LEU A 52 -0.20 -11.51 5.34
C LEU A 52 -0.14 -12.28 6.64
N ILE A 53 -1.29 -12.53 7.27
CA ILE A 53 -1.43 -13.27 8.52
C ILE A 53 -2.40 -14.44 8.33
N ARG A 54 -2.03 -15.61 8.84
CA ARG A 54 -2.93 -16.76 8.96
C ARG A 54 -3.02 -17.15 10.42
N THR A 55 -4.23 -17.19 10.96
CA THR A 55 -4.51 -17.58 12.35
C THR A 55 -5.97 -17.95 12.52
N GLY A 56 -6.27 -18.93 13.36
CA GLY A 56 -7.65 -19.33 13.67
C GLY A 56 -8.51 -19.66 12.42
N GLY A 57 -7.90 -20.23 11.36
CA GLY A 57 -8.58 -20.54 10.11
C GLY A 57 -8.91 -19.31 9.27
N LYS A 58 -8.36 -18.14 9.60
CA LYS A 58 -8.57 -16.88 8.88
C LYS A 58 -7.31 -16.43 8.15
N THR A 59 -7.51 -15.84 6.98
CA THR A 59 -6.49 -15.14 6.18
C THR A 59 -6.73 -13.65 6.27
N ILE A 60 -5.78 -12.92 6.83
CA ILE A 60 -5.86 -11.48 7.07
C ILE A 60 -4.74 -10.81 6.28
N LEU A 61 -5.07 -9.75 5.55
CA LEU A 61 -4.11 -8.92 4.83
C LEU A 61 -4.13 -7.51 5.42
N VAL A 62 -2.97 -7.05 5.89
CA VAL A 62 -2.78 -5.67 6.37
C VAL A 62 -2.05 -4.89 5.30
N GLU A 63 -2.62 -3.80 4.84
CA GLU A 63 -2.24 -2.99 3.69
C GLU A 63 -2.34 -3.73 2.35
N THR A 64 -2.54 -2.97 1.28
CA THR A 64 -2.71 -3.53 -0.06
C THR A 64 -1.88 -2.82 -1.14
N GLY A 65 -0.82 -2.10 -0.76
CA GLY A 65 0.05 -1.43 -1.73
C GLY A 65 -0.66 -0.37 -2.58
N ALA A 66 -0.04 0.02 -3.69
CA ALA A 66 -0.54 1.09 -4.56
C ALA A 66 -1.49 0.60 -5.68
N GLY A 67 -1.52 -0.70 -5.96
CA GLY A 67 -2.33 -1.22 -7.05
C GLY A 67 -1.78 -0.91 -8.45
N ASP A 68 -2.62 -1.14 -9.46
CA ASP A 68 -2.24 -1.04 -10.87
C ASP A 68 -3.02 0.04 -11.66
N LYS A 69 -3.87 0.83 -10.99
CA LYS A 69 -4.83 1.76 -11.63
C LYS A 69 -4.25 3.13 -12.00
N TRP A 70 -2.95 3.25 -12.12
CA TRP A 70 -2.21 4.49 -12.33
C TRP A 70 -2.12 4.88 -13.80
N ASP A 71 -2.36 6.16 -14.10
CA ASP A 71 -2.04 6.76 -15.39
C ASP A 71 -0.52 7.03 -15.53
N ASP A 72 -0.06 7.28 -16.75
CA ASP A 72 1.37 7.50 -17.05
C ASP A 72 1.94 8.73 -16.31
N LYS A 73 1.13 9.79 -16.12
CA LYS A 73 1.55 10.99 -15.41
C LYS A 73 1.86 10.68 -13.94
N ARG A 74 0.98 9.96 -13.28
CA ARG A 74 1.19 9.57 -11.87
C ARG A 74 2.30 8.54 -11.74
N ARG A 75 2.44 7.63 -12.71
CA ARG A 75 3.58 6.70 -12.77
C ARG A 75 4.92 7.44 -12.82
N ASP A 76 5.05 8.52 -13.60
CA ASP A 76 6.25 9.37 -13.64
C ASP A 76 6.44 10.15 -12.32
N ILE A 77 5.39 10.72 -11.77
CA ILE A 77 5.46 11.49 -10.51
C ILE A 77 5.97 10.60 -9.38
N TYR A 78 5.36 9.44 -9.18
CA TYR A 78 5.71 8.52 -8.11
C TYR A 78 6.85 7.55 -8.46
N ALA A 79 7.29 7.54 -9.73
CA ALA A 79 8.36 6.67 -10.22
C ALA A 79 8.23 5.24 -9.67
N PHE A 80 7.05 4.63 -9.88
CA PHE A 80 6.85 3.24 -9.50
C PHE A 80 7.87 2.35 -10.19
N GLU A 81 8.64 1.60 -9.41
CA GLU A 81 9.64 0.68 -9.90
C GLU A 81 9.14 -0.76 -9.79
N GLY A 82 9.29 -1.49 -10.90
CA GLY A 82 8.76 -2.83 -11.06
C GLY A 82 7.27 -2.83 -11.40
N GLN A 83 6.73 -4.03 -11.54
CA GLN A 83 5.29 -4.24 -11.70
C GLN A 83 4.64 -4.37 -10.32
N PRO A 84 3.36 -3.97 -10.17
CA PRO A 84 2.62 -4.29 -8.94
C PRO A 84 2.68 -5.79 -8.66
N ARG A 85 3.12 -6.18 -7.46
CA ARG A 85 3.47 -7.58 -7.15
C ARG A 85 2.59 -8.25 -6.11
N LEU A 86 1.72 -7.51 -5.43
CA LEU A 86 0.93 -8.08 -4.35
C LEU A 86 0.11 -9.31 -4.78
N PRO A 87 -0.60 -9.33 -5.94
CA PRO A 87 -1.33 -10.52 -6.39
C PRO A 87 -0.41 -11.72 -6.62
N GLU A 88 0.76 -11.51 -7.22
CA GLU A 88 1.75 -12.57 -7.46
C GLU A 88 2.33 -13.10 -6.15
N GLN A 89 2.59 -12.23 -5.21
CA GLN A 89 3.10 -12.58 -3.89
C GLN A 89 2.09 -13.39 -3.07
N LEU A 90 0.80 -13.08 -3.17
CA LEU A 90 -0.28 -13.87 -2.58
C LEU A 90 -0.37 -15.25 -3.24
N ALA A 91 -0.39 -15.29 -4.58
CA ALA A 91 -0.44 -16.54 -5.35
C ALA A 91 0.74 -17.47 -5.05
N ALA A 92 1.96 -16.92 -4.91
CA ALA A 92 3.15 -17.68 -4.53
C ALA A 92 3.05 -18.32 -3.12
N ARG A 93 2.09 -17.87 -2.30
CA ARG A 93 1.78 -18.43 -0.99
C ARG A 93 0.48 -19.23 -0.96
N GLY A 94 -0.06 -19.56 -2.15
CA GLY A 94 -1.30 -20.31 -2.28
C GLY A 94 -2.53 -19.55 -1.77
N VAL A 95 -2.51 -18.22 -1.82
CA VAL A 95 -3.63 -17.36 -1.44
C VAL A 95 -4.22 -16.73 -2.69
N ARG A 96 -5.47 -17.01 -2.97
CA ARG A 96 -6.25 -16.34 -4.01
C ARG A 96 -6.95 -15.12 -3.38
N PRO A 97 -7.36 -14.13 -4.16
CA PRO A 97 -8.11 -12.98 -3.64
C PRO A 97 -9.37 -13.38 -2.85
N GLU A 98 -10.05 -14.45 -3.28
CA GLU A 98 -11.25 -14.97 -2.65
C GLU A 98 -10.99 -15.64 -1.28
N ASP A 99 -9.74 -16.00 -1.00
CA ASP A 99 -9.32 -16.67 0.23
C ASP A 99 -9.00 -15.67 1.37
N VAL A 100 -9.01 -14.38 1.07
CA VAL A 100 -8.78 -13.33 2.08
C VAL A 100 -10.09 -13.04 2.82
N ASP A 101 -10.09 -13.24 4.13
CA ASP A 101 -11.25 -13.01 5.00
C ASP A 101 -11.34 -11.56 5.48
N ILE A 102 -10.20 -10.93 5.74
CA ILE A 102 -10.12 -9.57 6.31
C ILE A 102 -9.00 -8.79 5.62
N VAL A 103 -9.32 -7.59 5.18
CA VAL A 103 -8.34 -6.56 4.79
C VAL A 103 -8.35 -5.48 5.86
N VAL A 104 -7.18 -5.14 6.40
CA VAL A 104 -7.02 -4.06 7.38
C VAL A 104 -6.16 -2.97 6.74
N ASN A 105 -6.69 -1.75 6.62
CA ASN A 105 -5.89 -0.59 6.25
C ASN A 105 -5.59 0.24 7.50
N THR A 106 -4.32 0.57 7.73
CA THR A 106 -3.92 1.48 8.81
C THR A 106 -4.44 2.88 8.52
N HIS A 107 -4.39 3.25 7.23
CA HIS A 107 -4.95 4.46 6.66
C HIS A 107 -5.22 4.27 5.16
N LEU A 108 -5.85 5.27 4.51
CA LEU A 108 -6.35 5.14 3.14
C LEU A 108 -5.52 5.95 2.11
N HIS A 109 -4.25 6.26 2.39
CA HIS A 109 -3.37 6.78 1.37
C HIS A 109 -3.18 5.76 0.24
N PHE A 110 -2.91 6.26 -0.95
CA PHE A 110 -2.87 5.48 -2.19
C PHE A 110 -1.93 4.27 -2.15
N ASP A 111 -0.83 4.37 -1.42
CA ASP A 111 0.21 3.34 -1.29
C ASP A 111 -0.12 2.25 -0.27
N HIS A 112 -1.25 2.40 0.44
CA HIS A 112 -1.76 1.46 1.44
C HIS A 112 -3.05 0.76 1.04
N CYS A 113 -3.88 1.37 0.20
CA CYS A 113 -5.20 0.86 -0.15
C CYS A 113 -5.42 0.61 -1.65
N GLY A 114 -4.38 0.70 -2.47
CA GLY A 114 -4.48 0.63 -3.93
C GLY A 114 -5.11 -0.65 -4.46
N TRP A 115 -4.73 -1.81 -3.95
CA TRP A 115 -5.37 -3.08 -4.30
C TRP A 115 -6.65 -3.40 -3.51
N ASN A 116 -7.19 -2.47 -2.73
CA ASN A 116 -8.55 -2.68 -2.21
C ASN A 116 -9.55 -2.89 -3.36
N THR A 117 -9.26 -2.28 -4.51
CA THR A 117 -10.04 -2.44 -5.73
C THR A 117 -9.17 -2.74 -6.94
N ARG A 118 -9.75 -3.43 -7.93
CA ARG A 118 -9.19 -3.61 -9.27
C ARG A 118 -10.17 -3.12 -10.34
N ARG A 119 -9.70 -2.90 -11.56
CA ARG A 119 -10.58 -2.59 -12.70
C ARG A 119 -11.04 -3.85 -13.40
N VAL A 120 -12.36 -3.97 -13.59
CA VAL A 120 -12.99 -4.98 -14.44
C VAL A 120 -13.98 -4.25 -15.35
N ASP A 121 -13.83 -4.36 -16.65
CA ASP A 121 -14.66 -3.68 -17.65
C ASP A 121 -14.81 -2.17 -17.39
N GLY A 122 -13.70 -1.52 -17.01
CA GLY A 122 -13.65 -0.09 -16.70
C GLY A 122 -14.21 0.33 -15.33
N ARG A 123 -14.77 -0.59 -14.57
CA ARG A 123 -15.36 -0.35 -13.24
C ARG A 123 -14.41 -0.78 -12.13
N ALA A 124 -14.40 -0.05 -11.03
CA ALA A 124 -13.72 -0.47 -9.82
C ALA A 124 -14.59 -1.53 -9.11
N VAL A 125 -13.99 -2.70 -8.85
CA VAL A 125 -14.60 -3.77 -8.06
C VAL A 125 -13.67 -4.16 -6.92
N PRO A 126 -14.17 -4.70 -5.79
CA PRO A 126 -13.31 -5.19 -4.72
C PRO A 126 -12.31 -6.22 -5.26
N MET A 127 -11.03 -6.06 -4.90
CA MET A 127 -10.00 -7.06 -5.24
C MET A 127 -10.19 -8.33 -4.42
N PHE A 128 -10.61 -8.20 -3.18
CA PHE A 128 -10.83 -9.30 -2.23
C PHE A 128 -12.33 -9.42 -1.94
N PRO A 129 -13.10 -10.11 -2.80
CA PRO A 129 -14.56 -10.03 -2.83
C PRO A 129 -15.23 -10.62 -1.57
N ASN A 130 -14.57 -11.54 -0.87
CA ASN A 130 -15.08 -12.18 0.34
C ASN A 130 -14.58 -11.51 1.62
N ALA A 131 -13.66 -10.55 1.49
CA ALA A 131 -13.05 -9.91 2.65
C ALA A 131 -13.96 -8.86 3.29
N ARG A 132 -13.92 -8.78 4.61
CA ARG A 132 -14.35 -7.60 5.34
C ARG A 132 -13.21 -6.59 5.37
N TYR A 133 -13.44 -5.40 4.81
CA TYR A 133 -12.49 -4.29 4.87
C TYR A 133 -12.65 -3.53 6.19
N VAL A 134 -11.54 -3.30 6.87
CA VAL A 134 -11.48 -2.67 8.18
C VAL A 134 -10.53 -1.48 8.12
N VAL A 135 -11.01 -0.34 8.53
CA VAL A 135 -10.24 0.90 8.68
C VAL A 135 -10.77 1.67 9.91
N GLN A 136 -9.95 2.51 10.49
CA GLN A 136 -10.39 3.34 11.60
C GLN A 136 -11.44 4.36 11.12
N ARG A 137 -12.51 4.56 11.90
CA ARG A 137 -13.63 5.45 11.51
C ARG A 137 -13.16 6.86 11.16
N ARG A 138 -12.28 7.46 11.96
CA ARG A 138 -11.77 8.83 11.73
C ARG A 138 -10.97 8.93 10.44
N GLU A 139 -10.27 7.88 10.08
CA GLU A 139 -9.53 7.81 8.81
C GLU A 139 -10.50 7.81 7.62
N LEU A 140 -11.57 7.02 7.69
CA LEU A 140 -12.60 7.01 6.66
C LEU A 140 -13.28 8.38 6.52
N GLU A 141 -13.61 9.04 7.64
CA GLU A 141 -14.18 10.38 7.67
C GLU A 141 -13.23 11.41 7.05
N HIS A 142 -11.93 11.31 7.36
CA HIS A 142 -10.89 12.18 6.79
C HIS A 142 -10.70 11.94 5.28
N ALA A 143 -10.66 10.70 4.83
CA ALA A 143 -10.52 10.35 3.41
C ALA A 143 -11.68 10.89 2.55
N HIS A 144 -12.88 11.06 3.13
CA HIS A 144 -14.00 11.70 2.43
C HIS A 144 -13.89 13.23 2.33
N ASN A 145 -13.16 13.86 3.25
CA ASN A 145 -12.92 15.31 3.28
C ASN A 145 -11.46 15.60 3.67
N PRO A 146 -10.49 15.21 2.82
CA PRO A 146 -9.09 15.42 3.13
C PRO A 146 -8.75 16.90 3.18
N SER A 147 -7.77 17.28 4.00
CA SER A 147 -7.26 18.63 4.04
C SER A 147 -6.49 18.97 2.74
N GLU A 148 -6.31 20.25 2.44
CA GLU A 148 -5.51 20.67 1.27
C GLU A 148 -4.08 20.09 1.30
N ARG A 149 -3.56 19.86 2.49
CA ARG A 149 -2.21 19.36 2.71
C ARG A 149 -2.03 17.91 2.22
N ASP A 150 -3.01 17.06 2.41
CA ASP A 150 -2.92 15.61 2.18
C ASP A 150 -3.89 15.09 1.10
N HIS A 151 -4.68 15.99 0.50
CA HIS A 151 -5.62 15.66 -0.60
C HIS A 151 -4.98 14.84 -1.73
N ALA A 152 -3.70 15.08 -2.04
CA ALA A 152 -2.99 14.33 -3.10
C ALA A 152 -2.66 12.88 -2.73
N SER A 153 -2.83 12.50 -1.46
CA SER A 153 -2.54 11.15 -0.96
C SER A 153 -3.76 10.23 -0.99
N TYR A 154 -4.97 10.82 -1.16
CA TYR A 154 -6.25 10.14 -1.29
C TYR A 154 -6.75 10.21 -2.76
#